data_5e7e8c9aa0d1ebb0b4f72ccf2afd8667
#
_entry.id   5e7e8c9aa0d1ebb0b4f72ccf2afd8667
#
_cell.length_a   1.000
_cell.length_b   1.000
_cell.length_c   1.000
_cell.angle_alpha   90.00
_cell.angle_beta   90.00
_cell.angle_gamma   90.00
#
_symmetry.space_group_name_H-M   'P 1'
#
loop_
_entity.id
_entity.type
_entity.pdbx_description
1 polymer ?
#
loop_
_entity_poly.entity_id
_entity_poly.type
_entity_poly.pdbx_seq_one_letter_code
_entity_poly.pdbx_strand_id
1 'polypeptide(L)'
;VLICPTYGGGKPSSTGSNGFVPKQVIKFLNNTHNRSLIRGVIAAGNTNFGEEYCLAGDIISRKCSVPYLYRFELMGTSDDVDRVRSGLADFAHSDAFVDPETAVNVRV
;
A
#
# COMPACT_ATOMS: atom_id res chain seq x y z
N VAL A 1 9.15 0.96 2.39
CA VAL A 1 7.77 1.43 2.23
C VAL A 1 7.37 1.30 0.77
N LEU A 2 6.21 0.71 0.53
CA LEU A 2 5.65 0.59 -0.80
C LEU A 2 4.68 1.75 -1.06
N ILE A 3 4.84 2.42 -2.20
CA ILE A 3 3.93 3.46 -2.63
C ILE A 3 3.28 2.99 -3.93
N CYS A 4 1.95 2.86 -3.96
CA CYS A 4 1.28 2.37 -5.14
C CYS A 4 -0.03 3.12 -5.43
N PRO A 5 -0.45 3.17 -6.71
CA PRO A 5 -1.76 3.71 -7.05
C PRO A 5 -2.87 2.71 -6.73
N THR A 6 -4.10 3.22 -6.69
CA THR A 6 -5.31 2.41 -6.64
C THR A 6 -5.99 2.54 -8.00
N TYR A 7 -6.21 1.41 -8.66
CA TYR A 7 -6.96 1.41 -9.90
C TYR A 7 -8.45 1.44 -9.60
N GLY A 8 -9.18 2.27 -10.32
CA GLY A 8 -10.62 2.39 -10.12
C GLY A 8 -11.41 1.39 -10.94
N GLY A 9 -12.71 1.33 -10.64
CA GLY A 9 -13.65 0.57 -11.42
C GLY A 9 -13.75 -0.92 -11.09
N GLY A 10 -13.01 -1.40 -10.15
CA GLY A 10 -13.07 -2.69 -9.49
C GLY A 10 -13.83 -3.82 -10.16
N LYS A 11 -13.75 -3.97 -11.48
CA LYS A 11 -14.39 -5.10 -12.15
C LYS A 11 -13.64 -6.37 -11.77
N PRO A 12 -14.34 -7.40 -11.26
CA PRO A 12 -13.68 -8.66 -10.99
C PRO A 12 -12.96 -9.14 -12.24
N SER A 13 -11.67 -9.36 -12.14
CA SER A 13 -10.94 -9.97 -13.25
C SER A 13 -11.17 -11.47 -13.22
N SER A 14 -11.02 -12.12 -14.38
CA SER A 14 -11.10 -13.56 -14.50
C SER A 14 -10.07 -14.30 -13.65
N THR A 15 -9.08 -13.59 -13.13
CA THR A 15 -8.04 -14.16 -12.29
C THR A 15 -8.33 -14.04 -10.78
N GLY A 16 -9.52 -13.54 -10.42
CA GLY A 16 -9.91 -13.40 -9.01
C GLY A 16 -9.39 -12.15 -8.32
N SER A 17 -8.61 -11.33 -9.00
CA SER A 17 -8.19 -10.04 -8.46
C SER A 17 -9.34 -9.04 -8.61
N ASN A 18 -9.52 -8.17 -7.62
CA ASN A 18 -10.59 -7.17 -7.64
C ASN A 18 -10.23 -5.93 -8.49
N GLY A 19 -9.03 -5.88 -9.08
CA GLY A 19 -8.61 -4.80 -9.96
C GLY A 19 -8.12 -3.54 -9.28
N PHE A 20 -8.18 -3.45 -7.96
CA PHE A 20 -7.75 -2.23 -7.24
C PHE A 20 -6.24 -2.16 -7.12
N VAL A 21 -5.58 -3.28 -6.90
CA VAL A 21 -4.12 -3.35 -6.80
C VAL A 21 -3.56 -3.65 -8.18
N PRO A 22 -2.59 -2.86 -8.68
CA PRO A 22 -1.98 -3.14 -9.98
C PRO A 22 -1.37 -4.54 -10.03
N LYS A 23 -1.49 -5.20 -11.18
CA LYS A 23 -1.00 -6.57 -11.35
C LYS A 23 0.49 -6.70 -11.06
N GLN A 24 1.27 -5.71 -11.45
CA GLN A 24 2.71 -5.69 -11.21
C GLN A 24 3.02 -5.64 -9.72
N VAL A 25 2.22 -4.90 -8.96
CA VAL A 25 2.37 -4.83 -7.51
C VAL A 25 1.99 -6.15 -6.85
N ILE A 26 0.92 -6.78 -7.31
CA ILE A 26 0.52 -8.10 -6.83
C ILE A 26 1.64 -9.12 -7.05
N LYS A 27 2.21 -9.12 -8.25
CA LYS A 27 3.32 -10.02 -8.59
C LYS A 27 4.52 -9.78 -7.69
N PHE A 28 4.86 -8.52 -7.46
CA PHE A 28 5.97 -8.15 -6.58
C PHE A 28 5.73 -8.66 -5.15
N LEU A 29 4.51 -8.46 -4.62
CA LEU A 29 4.18 -8.80 -3.24
C LEU A 29 3.96 -10.29 -3.01
N ASN A 30 3.66 -11.06 -4.05
CA ASN A 30 3.52 -12.51 -3.92
C ASN A 30 4.87 -13.23 -3.89
N ASN A 31 5.95 -12.52 -4.15
CA ASN A 31 7.30 -13.02 -3.91
C ASN A 31 7.62 -12.83 -2.43
N THR A 32 7.90 -13.91 -1.72
CA THR A 32 8.12 -13.90 -0.27
C THR A 32 9.27 -12.99 0.14
N HIS A 33 10.35 -12.99 -0.63
CA HIS A 33 11.49 -12.11 -0.35
C HIS A 33 11.10 -10.64 -0.45
N ASN A 34 10.43 -10.26 -1.55
CA ASN A 34 10.00 -8.88 -1.74
C ASN A 34 9.09 -8.42 -0.61
N ARG A 35 8.13 -9.26 -0.24
CA ARG A 35 7.18 -8.93 0.83
C ARG A 35 7.89 -8.74 2.16
N SER A 36 8.91 -9.52 2.43
CA SER A 36 9.66 -9.41 3.69
C SER A 36 10.37 -8.08 3.85
N LEU A 37 10.58 -7.35 2.75
CA LEU A 37 11.29 -6.08 2.77
C LEU A 37 10.38 -4.88 3.06
N ILE A 38 9.07 -4.97 2.82
CA ILE A 38 8.18 -3.83 3.06
C ILE A 38 7.84 -3.71 4.54
N ARG A 39 7.72 -2.46 5.00
CA ARG A 39 7.40 -2.15 6.40
C ARG A 39 6.14 -1.31 6.52
N GLY A 40 5.63 -0.80 5.41
CA GLY A 40 4.43 0.01 5.37
C GLY A 40 4.00 0.28 3.95
N VAL A 41 2.80 0.81 3.79
CA VAL A 41 2.23 1.12 2.47
C VAL A 41 1.66 2.53 2.47
N ILE A 42 1.84 3.20 1.33
CA ILE A 42 1.23 4.49 1.02
C ILE A 42 0.49 4.28 -0.30
N ALA A 43 -0.75 4.76 -0.41
CA ALA A 43 -1.52 4.60 -1.62
C ALA A 43 -1.99 5.94 -2.17
N ALA A 44 -2.00 6.03 -3.50
CA ALA A 44 -2.63 7.11 -4.22
C ALA A 44 -4.00 6.66 -4.73
N GLY A 45 -4.90 7.60 -4.95
CA GLY A 45 -6.22 7.29 -5.46
C GLY A 45 -6.91 8.51 -6.01
N ASN A 46 -8.20 8.37 -6.29
CA ASN A 46 -9.05 9.44 -6.79
C ASN A 46 -10.32 9.48 -5.95
N THR A 47 -10.58 10.61 -5.32
CA THR A 47 -11.76 10.78 -4.45
C THR A 47 -13.08 10.61 -5.20
N ASN A 48 -13.08 10.75 -6.54
CA ASN A 48 -14.26 10.48 -7.34
C ASN A 48 -14.73 9.03 -7.29
N PHE A 49 -13.90 8.12 -6.82
CA PHE A 49 -14.26 6.71 -6.68
C PHE A 49 -14.94 6.39 -5.34
N GLY A 50 -15.20 7.37 -4.49
CA GLY A 50 -15.92 7.17 -3.23
C GLY A 50 -15.21 6.17 -2.31
N GLU A 51 -15.91 5.10 -1.94
CA GLU A 51 -15.39 4.10 -1.01
C GLU A 51 -14.16 3.35 -1.55
N GLU A 52 -13.93 3.39 -2.84
CA GLU A 52 -12.76 2.75 -3.47
C GLU A 52 -11.51 3.62 -3.40
N TYR A 53 -11.64 4.84 -2.85
CA TYR A 53 -10.51 5.76 -2.73
C TYR A 53 -9.39 5.14 -1.93
N CYS A 54 -8.23 5.00 -2.55
CA CYS A 54 -7.02 4.44 -1.95
C CYS A 54 -7.18 3.02 -1.37
N LEU A 55 -8.15 2.26 -1.88
CA LEU A 55 -8.46 0.92 -1.39
C LEU A 55 -7.29 -0.06 -1.56
N ALA A 56 -6.43 0.14 -2.55
CA ALA A 56 -5.25 -0.70 -2.72
C ALA A 56 -4.37 -0.72 -1.46
N GLY A 57 -4.25 0.42 -0.78
CA GLY A 57 -3.49 0.49 0.48
C GLY A 57 -4.12 -0.34 1.58
N ASP A 58 -5.46 -0.32 1.69
CA ASP A 58 -6.17 -1.14 2.67
C ASP A 58 -5.93 -2.63 2.43
N ILE A 59 -6.00 -3.04 1.17
CA ILE A 59 -5.79 -4.44 0.79
C ILE A 59 -4.37 -4.89 1.15
N ILE A 60 -3.38 -4.10 0.75
CA ILE A 60 -1.97 -4.43 1.00
C ILE A 60 -1.66 -4.41 2.49
N SER A 61 -2.12 -3.40 3.21
CA SER A 61 -1.92 -3.28 4.65
C SER A 61 -2.44 -4.51 5.37
N ARG A 62 -3.64 -4.95 5.02
CA ARG A 62 -4.27 -6.11 5.65
C ARG A 62 -3.57 -7.41 5.32
N LYS A 63 -3.26 -7.62 4.04
CA LYS A 63 -2.69 -8.89 3.58
C LYS A 63 -1.22 -9.06 3.91
N CYS A 64 -0.47 -7.96 3.96
CA CYS A 64 0.95 -7.99 4.29
C CYS A 64 1.25 -7.71 5.76
N SER A 65 0.23 -7.40 6.56
CA SER A 65 0.36 -7.08 7.99
C SER A 65 1.33 -5.94 8.23
N VAL A 66 1.22 -4.89 7.42
CA VAL A 66 2.02 -3.67 7.55
C VAL A 66 1.10 -2.46 7.75
N PRO A 67 1.56 -1.41 8.44
CA PRO A 67 0.73 -0.23 8.66
C PRO A 67 0.45 0.53 7.36
N TYR A 68 -0.76 1.09 7.28
CA TYR A 68 -1.14 2.00 6.21
C TYR A 68 -0.71 3.39 6.63
N LEU A 69 0.35 3.91 6.02
CA LEU A 69 1.02 5.11 6.51
C LEU A 69 0.39 6.40 6.03
N TYR A 70 -0.06 6.45 4.78
CA TYR A 70 -0.63 7.67 4.21
C TYR A 70 -1.40 7.37 2.94
N ARG A 71 -2.39 8.22 2.64
CA ARG A 71 -3.13 8.18 1.38
C ARG A 71 -3.21 9.58 0.81
N PHE A 72 -3.11 9.69 -0.52
CA PHE A 72 -3.17 10.99 -1.18
C PHE A 72 -3.91 10.89 -2.50
N GLU A 73 -4.42 12.05 -2.96
CA GLU A 73 -5.19 12.11 -4.21
C GLU A 73 -4.28 12.45 -5.38
N LEU A 74 -4.44 11.70 -6.46
CA LEU A 74 -3.75 11.91 -7.74
C LEU A 74 -2.23 11.92 -7.56
N MET A 75 -1.58 13.03 -7.87
CA MET A 75 -0.13 13.18 -7.76
C MET A 75 0.32 13.74 -6.42
N GLY A 76 -0.64 14.05 -5.55
CA GLY A 76 -0.34 14.68 -4.28
C GLY A 76 -0.08 16.17 -4.40
N THR A 77 0.00 16.82 -3.26
CA THR A 77 0.31 18.25 -3.13
C THR A 77 1.65 18.42 -2.42
N SER A 78 2.18 19.64 -2.39
CA SER A 78 3.39 19.92 -1.60
C SER A 78 3.18 19.63 -0.11
N ASP A 79 1.95 19.84 0.39
CA ASP A 79 1.60 19.49 1.77
C ASP A 79 1.68 17.98 2.00
N ASP A 80 1.20 17.18 1.04
CA ASP A 80 1.31 15.72 1.10
C ASP A 80 2.78 15.30 1.16
N VAL A 81 3.64 15.91 0.36
CA VAL A 81 5.07 15.59 0.35
C VAL A 81 5.69 15.88 1.71
N ASP A 82 5.36 17.02 2.30
CA ASP A 82 5.90 17.39 3.62
C ASP A 82 5.43 16.43 4.71
N ARG A 83 4.16 16.04 4.68
CA ARG A 83 3.59 15.09 5.65
C ARG A 83 4.22 13.72 5.52
N VAL A 84 4.40 13.25 4.29
CA VAL A 84 5.05 11.94 4.05
C VAL A 84 6.50 11.98 4.51
N ARG A 85 7.21 13.07 4.24
CA ARG A 85 8.60 13.22 4.67
C ARG A 85 8.74 13.13 6.18
N SER A 86 7.92 13.89 6.92
CA SER A 86 7.92 13.86 8.39
C SER A 86 7.49 12.50 8.91
N GLY A 87 6.43 11.94 8.33
CA GLY A 87 5.90 10.66 8.77
C GLY A 87 6.86 9.52 8.56
N LEU A 88 7.59 9.51 7.44
CA LEU A 88 8.58 8.46 7.18
C LEU A 88 9.77 8.57 8.13
N ALA A 89 10.20 9.78 8.48
CA ALA A 89 11.27 9.97 9.45
C ALA A 89 10.87 9.39 10.81
N ASP A 90 9.65 9.69 11.27
CA ASP A 90 9.14 9.16 12.53
C ASP A 90 8.98 7.65 12.46
N PHE A 91 8.45 7.14 11.35
CA PHE A 91 8.23 5.71 11.17
C PHE A 91 9.53 4.92 11.18
N ALA A 92 10.59 5.45 10.58
CA ALA A 92 11.88 4.78 10.53
C ALA A 92 12.49 4.56 11.92
N HIS A 93 12.10 5.38 12.91
CA HIS A 93 12.53 5.25 14.31
C HIS A 93 11.52 4.50 15.17
N SER A 94 10.42 3.99 14.60
CA SER A 94 9.40 3.28 15.36
C SER A 94 9.71 1.78 15.42
N ASP A 95 9.13 1.11 16.41
CA ASP A 95 9.26 -0.35 16.54
C ASP A 95 8.60 -1.09 15.38
N ALA A 96 7.56 -0.51 14.77
CA ALA A 96 6.86 -1.10 13.63
C ALA A 96 7.77 -1.29 12.42
N PHE A 97 8.82 -0.45 12.28
CA PHE A 97 9.75 -0.55 11.17
C PHE A 97 10.70 -1.75 11.30
N VAL A 98 10.97 -2.21 12.52
CA VAL A 98 12.09 -3.12 12.83
C VAL A 98 11.68 -4.58 12.87
N ASP A 99 10.41 -4.94 12.82
CA ASP A 99 9.96 -6.33 12.95
C ASP A 99 9.58 -6.93 11.60
N PRO A 100 10.49 -7.66 10.93
CA PRO A 100 10.23 -8.24 9.62
C PRO A 100 9.48 -9.56 9.64
N GLU A 101 9.28 -10.19 10.80
CA GLU A 101 8.80 -11.56 10.83
C GLU A 101 7.28 -11.69 10.65
N THR A 102 6.53 -10.65 10.99
CA THR A 102 5.07 -10.74 11.00
C THR A 102 4.43 -10.76 9.61
N ALA A 103 5.13 -10.30 8.57
CA ALA A 103 4.58 -10.19 7.21
C ALA A 103 4.93 -11.36 6.30
N VAL A 104 5.77 -12.29 6.73
CA VAL A 104 6.38 -13.29 5.82
C VAL A 104 5.42 -14.40 5.43
N ASN A 105 4.46 -14.72 6.25
CA ASN A 105 3.61 -15.91 6.08
C ASN A 105 2.26 -15.65 5.42
N VAL A 106 1.98 -14.42 5.00
CA VAL A 106 0.69 -14.04 4.40
C VAL A 106 0.88 -13.75 2.92
N ARG A 107 -0.01 -14.29 2.07
CA ARG A 107 0.03 -14.00 0.63
C ARG A 107 -0.95 -12.89 0.28
N VAL A 108 -0.52 -12.03 -0.60
CA VAL A 108 -1.33 -10.94 -1.15
C VAL A 108 -2.28 -11.45 -2.22
#